data_65723b9d92d6e517fdafa69cce9d2118
#
_entry.id   65723b9d92d6e517fdafa69cce9d2118
#
_cell.length_a   1.000
_cell.length_b   1.000
_cell.length_c   1.000
_cell.angle_alpha   90.00
_cell.angle_beta   90.00
_cell.angle_gamma   90.00
#
_symmetry.space_group_name_H-M   'P 1'
#
loop_
_entity.id
_entity.type
_entity.pdbx_description
1 polymer ?
#
loop_
_entity_poly.entity_id
_entity_poly.type
_entity_poly.pdbx_seq_one_letter_code
_entity_poly.pdbx_strand_id
1 'polypeptide(L)'
;IRRLIRDDYTKAFTECDLLLSPTTPSTAFPIGEKSTDPVAMYLEDIYTVATNLAGLPGGSFQAGLIDGLPAGYQLTGPAFSEGRILNAAHQLQQATDWHQARPEGLTHV
;
A
#
# COMPACT_ATOMS: atom_id res chain seq x y z
N ILE A 1 -10.27 -0.92 -20.83
CA ILE A 1 -8.96 -0.81 -20.19
C ILE A 1 -9.01 -1.36 -18.77
N ARG A 2 -10.02 -1.01 -17.97
CA ARG A 2 -10.16 -1.56 -16.60
C ARG A 2 -10.24 -3.08 -16.60
N ARG A 3 -10.97 -3.66 -17.54
CA ARG A 3 -11.09 -5.11 -17.68
C ARG A 3 -9.74 -5.76 -17.93
N LEU A 4 -8.91 -5.14 -18.80
CA LEU A 4 -7.59 -5.68 -19.11
C LEU A 4 -6.68 -5.66 -17.88
N ILE A 5 -6.73 -4.58 -17.10
CA ILE A 5 -5.97 -4.48 -15.85
C ILE A 5 -6.44 -5.55 -14.87
N ARG A 6 -7.75 -5.71 -14.71
CA ARG A 6 -8.32 -6.71 -13.82
C ARG A 6 -7.94 -8.12 -14.25
N ASP A 7 -7.95 -8.39 -15.56
CA ASP A 7 -7.56 -9.70 -16.09
C ASP A 7 -6.11 -10.03 -15.75
N ASP A 8 -5.22 -9.05 -15.79
CA ASP A 8 -3.83 -9.26 -15.39
C ASP A 8 -3.72 -9.68 -13.93
N TYR A 9 -4.49 -9.03 -13.04
CA TYR A 9 -4.54 -9.42 -11.62
C TYR A 9 -5.14 -10.80 -11.45
N THR A 10 -6.24 -11.10 -12.14
CA THR A 10 -6.88 -12.41 -12.06
C THR A 10 -5.90 -13.51 -12.44
N LYS A 11 -5.11 -13.27 -13.48
CA LYS A 11 -4.10 -14.21 -13.93
C LYS A 11 -3.00 -14.39 -12.88
N ALA A 12 -2.54 -13.31 -12.26
CA ALA A 12 -1.55 -13.38 -11.19
C ALA A 12 -2.06 -14.19 -10.00
N PHE A 13 -3.34 -14.04 -9.66
CA PHE A 13 -3.94 -14.75 -8.52
C PHE A 13 -4.18 -16.25 -8.78
N THR A 14 -3.89 -16.75 -9.98
CA THR A 14 -3.83 -18.21 -10.18
C THR A 14 -2.54 -18.81 -9.59
N GLU A 15 -1.52 -17.97 -9.34
CA GLU A 15 -0.23 -18.42 -8.85
C GLU A 15 0.08 -17.98 -7.42
N CYS A 16 -0.67 -17.03 -6.88
CA CYS A 16 -0.48 -16.55 -5.51
C CYS A 16 -1.80 -16.12 -4.90
N ASP A 17 -1.82 -15.95 -3.58
CA ASP A 17 -3.03 -15.56 -2.85
C ASP A 17 -3.16 -14.06 -2.69
N LEU A 18 -2.06 -13.35 -2.55
CA LEU A 18 -1.99 -11.90 -2.40
C LEU A 18 -0.78 -11.36 -3.15
N LEU A 19 -0.85 -10.11 -3.56
CA LEU A 19 0.27 -9.41 -4.16
C LEU A 19 0.79 -8.37 -3.17
N LEU A 20 2.10 -8.35 -2.99
CA LEU A 20 2.80 -7.42 -2.12
C LEU A 20 3.56 -6.40 -2.97
N SER A 21 3.40 -5.13 -2.65
CA SER A 21 4.14 -4.05 -3.30
C SER A 21 4.39 -2.92 -2.32
N PRO A 22 5.30 -1.99 -2.62
CA PRO A 22 5.32 -0.74 -1.88
C PRO A 22 3.98 -0.02 -2.05
N THR A 23 3.57 0.78 -1.07
CA THR A 23 2.38 1.61 -1.22
C THR A 23 2.68 2.81 -2.10
N THR A 24 3.82 3.47 -1.85
CA THR A 24 4.30 4.60 -2.63
C THR A 24 5.77 4.39 -2.97
N PRO A 25 6.28 5.05 -4.02
CA PRO A 25 7.70 4.91 -4.38
C PRO A 25 8.66 5.59 -3.42
N SER A 26 8.17 6.49 -2.59
CA SER A 26 8.99 7.22 -1.63
C SER A 26 8.23 7.45 -0.33
N THR A 27 8.94 7.86 0.72
CA THR A 27 8.31 8.34 1.95
C THR A 27 7.66 9.70 1.73
N ALA A 28 6.97 10.21 2.77
CA ALA A 28 6.30 11.50 2.68
C ALA A 28 7.28 12.60 2.29
N PHE A 29 6.81 13.51 1.46
CA PHE A 29 7.59 14.69 1.03
C PHE A 29 7.00 15.94 1.67
N PRO A 30 7.78 17.05 1.76
CA PRO A 30 7.26 18.29 2.36
C PRO A 30 6.01 18.80 1.65
N ILE A 31 5.12 19.43 2.40
CA ILE A 31 3.86 19.95 1.87
C ILE A 31 4.18 20.94 0.73
N GLY A 32 3.54 20.70 -0.43
CA GLY A 32 3.67 21.56 -1.60
C GLY A 32 4.88 21.29 -2.49
N GLU A 33 5.83 20.45 -2.06
CA GLU A 33 7.06 20.21 -2.83
C GLU A 33 6.79 19.69 -4.24
N LYS A 34 5.80 18.81 -4.41
CA LYS A 34 5.50 18.18 -5.70
C LYS A 34 4.23 18.72 -6.35
N SER A 35 3.61 19.73 -5.75
CA SER A 35 2.31 20.23 -6.22
C SER A 35 2.36 20.93 -7.56
N THR A 36 3.53 21.41 -8.00
CA THR A 36 3.70 22.12 -9.28
C THR A 36 4.14 21.19 -10.42
N ASP A 37 4.44 19.93 -10.12
CA ASP A 37 4.89 18.96 -11.12
C ASP A 37 3.87 17.81 -11.23
N PRO A 38 2.99 17.83 -12.26
CA PRO A 38 1.97 16.79 -12.40
C PRO A 38 2.56 15.38 -12.57
N VAL A 39 3.71 15.26 -13.21
CA VAL A 39 4.36 13.95 -13.41
C VAL A 39 4.87 13.40 -12.08
N ALA A 40 5.50 14.23 -11.26
CA ALA A 40 5.99 13.81 -9.95
C ALA A 40 4.83 13.37 -9.05
N MET A 41 3.72 14.11 -9.06
CA MET A 41 2.54 13.74 -8.28
C MET A 41 1.92 12.44 -8.79
N TYR A 42 1.84 12.26 -10.09
CA TYR A 42 1.32 11.03 -10.70
C TYR A 42 2.15 9.81 -10.28
N LEU A 43 3.47 9.94 -10.27
CA LEU A 43 4.35 8.83 -9.93
C LEU A 43 4.18 8.37 -8.47
N GLU A 44 3.73 9.25 -7.57
CA GLU A 44 3.45 8.85 -6.20
C GLU A 44 2.31 7.83 -6.09
N ASP A 45 1.40 7.80 -7.07
CA ASP A 45 0.25 6.90 -7.08
C ASP A 45 0.46 5.65 -7.92
N ILE A 46 1.67 5.42 -8.42
CA ILE A 46 1.93 4.37 -9.41
C ILE A 46 1.56 2.97 -8.94
N TYR A 47 1.64 2.70 -7.63
CA TYR A 47 1.34 1.38 -7.08
C TYR A 47 -0.11 1.22 -6.63
N THR A 48 -0.85 2.32 -6.44
CA THR A 48 -2.21 2.26 -5.91
C THR A 48 -3.29 2.40 -6.99
N VAL A 49 -2.98 3.07 -8.09
CA VAL A 49 -3.97 3.36 -9.11
C VAL A 49 -4.48 2.09 -9.79
N ALA A 50 -3.61 1.12 -10.04
CA ALA A 50 -4.00 -0.11 -10.71
C ALA A 50 -4.98 -0.95 -9.88
N THR A 51 -4.78 -1.00 -8.56
CA THR A 51 -5.71 -1.69 -7.65
C THR A 51 -7.10 -1.06 -7.72
N ASN A 52 -7.16 0.28 -7.73
CA ASN A 52 -8.42 1.00 -7.86
C ASN A 52 -9.09 0.72 -9.20
N LEU A 53 -8.36 0.78 -10.30
CA LEU A 53 -8.92 0.55 -11.63
C LEU A 53 -9.40 -0.88 -11.80
N ALA A 54 -8.73 -1.84 -11.18
CA ALA A 54 -9.13 -3.25 -11.23
C ALA A 54 -10.35 -3.52 -10.34
N GLY A 55 -10.70 -2.62 -9.42
CA GLY A 55 -11.81 -2.82 -8.50
C GLY A 55 -11.56 -3.91 -7.48
N LEU A 56 -10.31 -4.07 -7.04
CA LEU A 56 -9.91 -5.14 -6.12
C LEU A 56 -9.63 -4.56 -4.72
N PRO A 57 -9.76 -5.39 -3.67
CA PRO A 57 -9.42 -4.95 -2.32
C PRO A 57 -7.92 -4.76 -2.17
N GLY A 58 -7.54 -3.72 -1.47
CA GLY A 58 -6.15 -3.42 -1.15
C GLY A 58 -6.05 -2.75 0.20
N GLY A 59 -4.94 -2.95 0.87
CA GLY A 59 -4.65 -2.30 2.15
C GLY A 59 -3.21 -1.86 2.21
N SER A 60 -2.96 -0.77 2.92
CA SER A 60 -1.62 -0.26 3.15
C SER A 60 -1.31 -0.32 4.63
N PHE A 61 -0.15 -0.84 4.97
CA PHE A 61 0.25 -1.05 6.36
C PHE A 61 1.69 -0.60 6.54
N GLN A 62 2.05 -0.24 7.77
CA GLN A 62 3.38 0.24 8.06
C GLN A 62 4.39 -0.90 8.08
N ALA A 63 5.49 -0.74 7.34
CA ALA A 63 6.56 -1.74 7.23
C ALA A 63 7.83 -1.32 7.95
N GLY A 64 7.91 -0.10 8.47
CA GLY A 64 9.09 0.40 9.14
C GLY A 64 9.28 1.88 8.89
N LEU A 65 10.50 2.35 9.18
CA LEU A 65 10.87 3.75 8.99
C LEU A 65 12.06 3.84 8.04
N ILE A 66 12.05 4.87 7.20
CA ILE A 66 13.17 5.23 6.33
C ILE A 66 13.49 6.68 6.63
N ASP A 67 14.69 6.95 7.13
CA ASP A 67 15.12 8.29 7.53
C ASP A 67 14.11 8.95 8.50
N GLY A 68 13.56 8.15 9.42
CA GLY A 68 12.62 8.63 10.42
C GLY A 68 11.19 8.79 9.95
N LEU A 69 10.89 8.52 8.66
CA LEU A 69 9.56 8.63 8.10
C LEU A 69 8.95 7.24 7.83
N PRO A 70 7.63 7.08 8.04
CA PRO A 70 6.99 5.79 7.81
C PRO A 70 7.10 5.32 6.37
N ALA A 71 7.36 4.02 6.20
CA ALA A 71 7.28 3.35 4.91
C ALA A 71 6.14 2.34 4.96
N GLY A 72 5.35 2.31 3.89
CA GLY A 72 4.20 1.42 3.81
C GLY A 72 4.39 0.31 2.81
N TYR A 73 3.74 -0.81 3.04
CA TYR A 73 3.57 -1.86 2.05
C TYR A 73 2.10 -2.02 1.73
N GLN A 74 1.81 -2.43 0.51
CA GLN A 74 0.46 -2.64 0.03
C GLN A 74 0.22 -4.13 -0.23
N LEU A 75 -0.92 -4.62 0.23
CA LEU A 75 -1.41 -5.95 -0.11
C LEU A 75 -2.65 -5.80 -0.98
N THR A 76 -2.65 -6.47 -2.12
CA THR A 76 -3.79 -6.52 -3.03
C THR A 76 -4.24 -7.97 -3.15
N GLY A 77 -5.53 -8.22 -3.11
CA GLY A 77 -6.08 -9.56 -3.20
C GLY A 77 -7.20 -9.67 -4.22
N PRO A 78 -7.64 -10.89 -4.52
CA PRO A 78 -8.79 -11.08 -5.40
C PRO A 78 -10.07 -10.55 -4.76
N ALA A 79 -11.12 -10.44 -5.54
CA ALA A 79 -12.40 -9.92 -5.05
C ALA A 79 -12.83 -10.66 -3.78
N PHE A 80 -13.30 -9.89 -2.78
CA PHE A 80 -13.79 -10.39 -1.50
C PHE A 80 -12.75 -11.06 -0.62
N SER A 81 -11.46 -10.72 -0.79
CA SER A 81 -10.37 -11.28 0.02
C SER A 81 -9.92 -10.35 1.15
N GLU A 82 -10.78 -9.42 1.58
CA GLU A 82 -10.44 -8.46 2.64
C GLU A 82 -9.95 -9.15 3.92
N GLY A 83 -10.62 -10.23 4.32
CA GLY A 83 -10.22 -10.99 5.50
C GLY A 83 -8.82 -11.58 5.39
N ARG A 84 -8.46 -12.05 4.21
CA ARG A 84 -7.11 -12.59 3.95
C ARG A 84 -6.06 -11.49 4.03
N ILE A 85 -6.36 -10.31 3.47
CA ILE A 85 -5.46 -9.16 3.55
C ILE A 85 -5.24 -8.74 4.99
N LEU A 86 -6.32 -8.62 5.76
CA LEU A 86 -6.24 -8.23 7.17
C LEU A 86 -5.49 -9.27 7.99
N ASN A 87 -5.70 -10.56 7.72
CA ASN A 87 -4.98 -11.60 8.42
C ASN A 87 -3.48 -11.58 8.12
N ALA A 88 -3.11 -11.37 6.86
CA ALA A 88 -1.69 -11.27 6.49
C ALA A 88 -1.02 -10.08 7.19
N ALA A 89 -1.69 -8.93 7.21
CA ALA A 89 -1.18 -7.75 7.91
C ALA A 89 -1.07 -8.00 9.42
N HIS A 90 -2.04 -8.69 9.99
CA HIS A 90 -2.04 -9.03 11.42
C HIS A 90 -0.85 -9.94 11.77
N GLN A 91 -0.53 -10.91 10.89
CA GLN A 91 0.62 -11.78 11.10
C GLN A 91 1.92 -10.98 11.16
N LEU A 92 2.07 -9.96 10.32
CA LEU A 92 3.23 -9.09 10.40
C LEU A 92 3.27 -8.31 11.71
N GLN A 93 2.12 -7.85 12.18
CA GLN A 93 2.00 -7.13 13.45
C GLN A 93 2.33 -8.01 14.66
N GLN A 94 2.15 -9.32 14.54
CA GLN A 94 2.58 -10.25 15.58
C GLN A 94 4.10 -10.40 15.62
N ALA A 95 4.78 -10.15 14.51
CA ALA A 95 6.22 -10.32 14.37
C ALA A 95 7.00 -9.01 14.53
N THR A 96 6.34 -7.85 14.49
CA THR A 96 7.00 -6.53 14.52
C THR A 96 6.18 -5.56 15.38
N ASP A 97 6.79 -4.40 15.68
CA ASP A 97 6.14 -3.35 16.48
C ASP A 97 5.77 -2.10 15.67
N TRP A 98 5.91 -2.13 14.36
CA TRP A 98 5.74 -0.94 13.52
C TRP A 98 4.35 -0.32 13.65
N HIS A 99 3.33 -1.14 13.83
CA HIS A 99 1.95 -0.67 13.99
C HIS A 99 1.71 0.11 15.29
N GLN A 100 2.61 -0.01 16.26
CA GLN A 100 2.51 0.69 17.54
C GLN A 100 3.24 2.04 17.54
N ALA A 101 4.03 2.32 16.50
CA ALA A 101 4.77 3.57 16.40
C ALA A 101 3.81 4.75 16.22
N ARG A 102 4.14 5.87 16.85
CA ARG A 102 3.37 7.11 16.75
C ARG A 102 4.34 8.26 16.43
N PRO A 103 3.87 9.31 15.75
CA PRO A 103 4.68 10.49 15.56
C PRO A 103 5.07 11.10 16.90
N GLU A 104 6.26 11.69 16.96
CA GLU A 104 6.72 12.38 18.14
C GLU A 104 5.72 13.48 18.53
N GLY A 105 5.37 13.56 19.80
CA GLY A 105 4.37 14.51 20.30
C GLY A 105 2.92 14.08 20.16
N LEU A 106 2.63 12.94 19.54
CA LEU A 106 1.27 12.41 19.34
C LEU A 106 1.09 11.06 20.03
N THR A 107 1.54 10.94 21.27
CA THR A 107 1.58 9.66 21.99
C THR A 107 0.23 9.15 22.47
N HIS A 108 -0.80 9.99 22.44
CA HIS A 108 -2.14 9.64 22.93
C HIS A 108 -3.19 9.53 21.81
N VAL A 109 -2.75 9.50 20.59
CA VAL A 109 -3.63 9.41 19.42
C VAL A 109 -3.90 7.96 19.04
#